data_6dc0a55d3d5886b6d5c1bd17ab423fb7
#
_entry.id   6dc0a55d3d5886b6d5c1bd17ab423fb7
#
_cell.length_a   1.000
_cell.length_b   1.000
_cell.length_c   1.000
_cell.angle_alpha   90.00
_cell.angle_beta   90.00
_cell.angle_gamma   90.00
#
_symmetry.space_group_name_H-M   'P 1'
#
loop_
_entity.id
_entity.type
_entity.pdbx_description
1 polymer ?
#
loop_
_entity_poly.entity_id
_entity_poly.type
_entity_poly.pdbx_seq_one_letter_code
_entity_poly.pdbx_strand_id
1 'polypeptide(L)'
;MTGSQSSAQTVAVFTSDVQDAIDSMQQLQTDVDGLRGDVESEVGYSVDKINSLLKRIHELNGTVASATGLGKNIGGAADQRMSAIEELSGLISVNVRDQPDGRVTIETVNGAVLLDKKLRQLSYANGGASASQPTYPNIDIRFAEDSGAMGAATGEKLDSAAVGGKLGGLLDLRDRALPAFSEQMGVLFSGLSEALNAVSNAGSTVPPPASLDGRQTGLVGSDRLGFTGAATFAVTKADGTLVAKTSIDFGAMPANATIDDMVTAINAGLGGGATASFTDGKLSIKANGAGNGVVVAQNEANPSARAGVGVSQYFGLNDMVRSDSNSLVPSGLAAGDAHGFATGETAQIVLRDATGRALTSYTLSPATGGTVGDLVSELNASPLGDFGDFSLDDRGRMRFEPTGALSGATLSIPSDSTDRFGTGRGFTAMLGLTGASSGLENAQVRPEVLASPGKLPLARFQENAVVGAKALGAGDTRGATAFVDKLASTLDLGKDGKTTIERFSSLLLGRAGLEASQANDNLLDAAARRDDAVNRRDSFSGVNIDEELAQMVILQNSYSAAARVISTASEMYDTLLNMV
;
A
#
# COMPACT_ATOMS: atom_id res chain seq x y z
N MET A 1 -22.88 -22.09 15.23
CA MET A 1 -22.39 -23.16 16.10
C MET A 1 -23.38 -23.40 17.23
N THR A 2 -24.27 -24.35 17.10
CA THR A 2 -25.24 -24.71 18.13
C THR A 2 -25.00 -26.15 18.58
N GLY A 3 -25.24 -26.53 19.81
CA GLY A 3 -25.27 -27.90 20.38
C GLY A 3 -24.13 -28.90 20.15
N SER A 4 -23.43 -28.87 19.01
CA SER A 4 -22.24 -29.69 18.67
C SER A 4 -21.00 -28.84 18.42
N GLN A 5 -20.95 -27.65 18.95
CA GLN A 5 -19.98 -26.58 18.60
C GLN A 5 -18.52 -26.92 18.94
N SER A 6 -18.28 -27.86 19.82
CA SER A 6 -16.94 -28.35 20.17
C SER A 6 -16.62 -29.70 19.54
N SER A 7 -17.44 -30.20 18.60
CA SER A 7 -17.09 -31.42 17.88
C SER A 7 -15.83 -31.20 17.03
N ALA A 8 -14.95 -32.20 16.98
CA ALA A 8 -13.71 -32.13 16.19
C ALA A 8 -13.98 -31.75 14.72
N GLN A 9 -15.09 -32.19 14.17
CA GLN A 9 -15.51 -31.88 12.79
C GLN A 9 -15.89 -30.41 12.62
N THR A 10 -16.68 -29.83 13.53
CA THR A 10 -17.06 -28.40 13.49
C THR A 10 -15.84 -27.51 13.65
N VAL A 11 -14.92 -27.87 14.54
CA VAL A 11 -13.66 -27.13 14.73
C VAL A 11 -12.77 -27.23 13.50
N ALA A 12 -12.68 -28.42 12.88
CA ALA A 12 -11.91 -28.61 11.63
C ALA A 12 -12.45 -27.73 10.49
N VAL A 13 -13.76 -27.71 10.29
CA VAL A 13 -14.38 -26.82 9.29
C VAL A 13 -14.07 -25.35 9.59
N PHE A 14 -14.27 -24.91 10.82
CA PHE A 14 -13.99 -23.53 11.22
C PHE A 14 -12.53 -23.14 10.98
N THR A 15 -11.57 -23.99 11.35
CA THR A 15 -10.14 -23.69 11.16
C THR A 15 -9.74 -23.70 9.69
N SER A 16 -10.36 -24.58 8.87
CA SER A 16 -10.20 -24.59 7.41
C SER A 16 -10.77 -23.33 6.78
N ASP A 17 -12.00 -22.93 7.15
CA ASP A 17 -12.63 -21.70 6.62
C ASP A 17 -11.79 -20.46 6.91
N VAL A 18 -11.15 -20.40 8.09
CA VAL A 18 -10.24 -19.29 8.43
C VAL A 18 -8.98 -19.34 7.56
N GLN A 19 -8.40 -20.52 7.33
CA GLN A 19 -7.25 -20.66 6.43
C GLN A 19 -7.63 -20.27 5.00
N ASP A 20 -8.75 -20.74 4.49
CA ASP A 20 -9.24 -20.43 3.14
C ASP A 20 -9.49 -18.92 2.97
N ALA A 21 -9.96 -18.23 4.03
CA ALA A 21 -10.09 -16.78 4.01
C ALA A 21 -8.73 -16.07 3.94
N ILE A 22 -7.73 -16.56 4.70
CA ILE A 22 -6.35 -16.02 4.65
C ILE A 22 -5.76 -16.26 3.26
N ASP A 23 -5.87 -17.46 2.72
CA ASP A 23 -5.34 -17.83 1.40
C ASP A 23 -5.98 -16.96 0.30
N SER A 24 -7.29 -16.70 0.40
CA SER A 24 -8.00 -15.81 -0.52
C SER A 24 -7.49 -14.37 -0.46
N MET A 25 -7.22 -13.85 0.73
CA MET A 25 -6.63 -12.51 0.89
C MET A 25 -5.19 -12.46 0.35
N GLN A 26 -4.40 -13.50 0.56
CA GLN A 26 -3.04 -13.62 0.01
C GLN A 26 -3.04 -13.69 -1.52
N GLN A 27 -3.99 -14.43 -2.09
CA GLN A 27 -4.16 -14.47 -3.54
C GLN A 27 -4.53 -13.10 -4.11
N LEU A 28 -5.48 -12.40 -3.48
CA LEU A 28 -5.83 -11.02 -3.87
C LEU A 28 -4.62 -10.07 -3.76
N GLN A 29 -3.79 -10.21 -2.72
CA GLN A 29 -2.57 -9.42 -2.60
C GLN A 29 -1.59 -9.72 -3.73
N THR A 30 -1.42 -10.98 -4.08
CA THR A 30 -0.58 -11.43 -5.21
C THR A 30 -1.09 -10.84 -6.53
N ASP A 31 -2.41 -10.86 -6.74
CA ASP A 31 -3.04 -10.31 -7.94
C ASP A 31 -2.84 -8.79 -8.03
N VAL A 32 -2.96 -8.07 -6.90
CA VAL A 32 -2.67 -6.63 -6.81
C VAL A 32 -1.20 -6.33 -7.11
N ASP A 33 -0.28 -7.12 -6.57
CA ASP A 33 1.16 -6.95 -6.82
C ASP A 33 1.52 -7.26 -8.27
N GLY A 34 0.89 -8.26 -8.88
CA GLY A 34 0.96 -8.52 -10.32
C GLY A 34 0.47 -7.35 -11.16
N LEU A 35 -0.71 -6.82 -10.84
CA LEU A 35 -1.27 -5.64 -11.51
C LEU A 35 -0.37 -4.40 -11.37
N ARG A 36 0.27 -4.21 -10.20
CA ARG A 36 1.27 -3.15 -10.01
C ARG A 36 2.46 -3.30 -10.94
N GLY A 37 2.96 -4.53 -11.14
CA GLY A 37 4.02 -4.82 -12.11
C GLY A 37 3.64 -4.51 -13.55
N ASP A 38 2.40 -4.83 -13.93
CA ASP A 38 1.86 -4.53 -15.26
C ASP A 38 1.72 -3.01 -15.46
N VAL A 39 1.20 -2.29 -14.46
CA VAL A 39 1.09 -0.82 -14.49
C VAL A 39 2.47 -0.17 -14.60
N GLU A 40 3.47 -0.65 -13.86
CA GLU A 40 4.85 -0.16 -13.94
C GLU A 40 5.44 -0.32 -15.35
N SER A 41 5.24 -1.47 -15.95
CA SER A 41 5.67 -1.74 -17.33
C SER A 41 4.98 -0.82 -18.33
N GLU A 42 3.68 -0.60 -18.16
CA GLU A 42 2.88 0.25 -19.05
C GLU A 42 3.22 1.75 -18.89
N VAL A 43 3.63 2.19 -17.69
CA VAL A 43 4.22 3.53 -17.47
C VAL A 43 5.49 3.69 -18.31
N GLY A 44 6.39 2.71 -18.27
CA GLY A 44 7.60 2.70 -19.09
C GLY A 44 7.30 2.81 -20.59
N TYR A 45 6.41 1.97 -21.10
CA TYR A 45 5.97 2.03 -22.52
C TYR A 45 5.33 3.37 -22.89
N SER A 46 4.52 3.93 -21.99
CA SER A 46 3.89 5.25 -22.22
C SER A 46 4.92 6.36 -22.30
N VAL A 47 5.94 6.35 -21.45
CA VAL A 47 7.05 7.31 -21.49
C VAL A 47 7.84 7.20 -22.78
N ASP A 48 8.19 5.99 -23.23
CA ASP A 48 8.91 5.78 -24.50
C ASP A 48 8.09 6.24 -25.70
N LYS A 49 6.78 5.99 -25.70
CA LYS A 49 5.88 6.43 -26.76
C LYS A 49 5.76 7.96 -26.79
N ILE A 50 5.64 8.61 -25.61
CA ILE A 50 5.63 10.07 -25.49
C ILE A 50 6.92 10.65 -26.08
N ASN A 51 8.08 10.11 -25.71
CA ASN A 51 9.38 10.55 -26.24
C ASN A 51 9.46 10.42 -27.76
N SER A 52 8.96 9.33 -28.32
CA SER A 52 8.93 9.11 -29.77
C SER A 52 8.03 10.12 -30.48
N LEU A 53 6.88 10.44 -29.89
CA LEU A 53 5.95 11.44 -30.44
C LEU A 53 6.53 12.86 -30.35
N LEU A 54 7.12 13.24 -29.22
CA LEU A 54 7.78 14.54 -29.05
C LEU A 54 8.90 14.73 -30.08
N LYS A 55 9.70 13.68 -30.33
CA LYS A 55 10.74 13.70 -31.36
C LYS A 55 10.14 13.91 -32.77
N ARG A 56 9.10 13.14 -33.10
CA ARG A 56 8.40 13.28 -34.39
C ARG A 56 7.81 14.69 -34.60
N ILE A 57 7.18 15.25 -33.56
CA ILE A 57 6.64 16.60 -33.59
C ILE A 57 7.76 17.64 -33.77
N HIS A 58 8.90 17.45 -33.11
CA HIS A 58 10.08 18.31 -33.26
C HIS A 58 10.62 18.31 -34.68
N GLU A 59 10.74 17.15 -35.31
CA GLU A 59 11.18 17.02 -36.73
C GLU A 59 10.18 17.67 -37.68
N LEU A 60 8.88 17.48 -37.47
CA LEU A 60 7.82 18.11 -38.27
C LEU A 60 7.77 19.64 -38.07
N ASN A 61 8.05 20.12 -36.85
CA ASN A 61 8.21 21.56 -36.58
C ASN A 61 9.32 22.17 -37.45
N GLY A 62 10.45 21.49 -37.59
CA GLY A 62 11.54 21.91 -38.47
C GLY A 62 11.10 21.98 -39.95
N THR A 63 10.38 20.95 -40.39
CA THR A 63 9.86 20.87 -41.77
C THR A 63 8.85 21.98 -42.07
N VAL A 64 7.88 22.21 -41.17
CA VAL A 64 6.86 23.26 -41.31
C VAL A 64 7.51 24.64 -41.30
N ALA A 65 8.41 24.93 -40.35
CA ALA A 65 9.08 26.22 -40.25
C ALA A 65 9.91 26.53 -41.54
N SER A 66 10.64 25.54 -42.05
CA SER A 66 11.41 25.68 -43.28
C SER A 66 10.52 25.92 -44.50
N ALA A 67 9.41 25.21 -44.62
CA ALA A 67 8.45 25.38 -45.72
C ALA A 67 7.73 26.75 -45.64
N THR A 68 7.34 27.18 -44.42
CA THR A 68 6.74 28.50 -44.18
C THR A 68 7.70 29.63 -44.60
N GLY A 69 8.98 29.54 -44.19
CA GLY A 69 10.00 30.53 -44.56
C GLY A 69 10.28 30.61 -46.08
N LEU A 70 9.99 29.54 -46.82
CA LEU A 70 10.17 29.46 -48.26
C LEU A 70 8.85 29.71 -49.04
N GLY A 71 7.74 30.01 -48.38
CA GLY A 71 6.42 30.17 -48.98
C GLY A 71 5.88 28.91 -49.67
N LYS A 72 6.32 27.73 -49.26
CA LYS A 72 5.90 26.42 -49.77
C LYS A 72 4.66 25.90 -49.04
N ASN A 73 3.95 24.95 -49.69
CA ASN A 73 2.81 24.27 -49.06
C ASN A 73 3.25 23.47 -47.85
N ILE A 74 2.59 23.71 -46.71
CA ILE A 74 2.85 23.07 -45.40
C ILE A 74 1.82 22.00 -45.05
N GLY A 75 0.71 21.87 -45.84
CA GLY A 75 -0.47 21.07 -45.45
C GLY A 75 -0.13 19.66 -44.95
N GLY A 76 0.55 18.85 -45.78
CA GLY A 76 0.84 17.46 -45.39
C GLY A 76 1.76 17.30 -44.16
N ALA A 77 2.69 18.22 -43.94
CA ALA A 77 3.53 18.17 -42.73
C ALA A 77 2.78 18.66 -41.48
N ALA A 78 1.91 19.66 -41.64
CA ALA A 78 1.05 20.18 -40.58
C ALA A 78 0.03 19.12 -40.14
N ASP A 79 -0.58 18.40 -41.08
CA ASP A 79 -1.53 17.31 -40.78
C ASP A 79 -0.87 16.16 -40.04
N GLN A 80 0.32 15.73 -40.47
CA GLN A 80 1.09 14.69 -39.76
C GLN A 80 1.48 15.15 -38.35
N ARG A 81 1.83 16.44 -38.17
CA ARG A 81 2.13 17.01 -36.87
C ARG A 81 0.89 17.03 -35.97
N MET A 82 -0.26 17.42 -36.50
CA MET A 82 -1.52 17.43 -35.77
C MET A 82 -1.90 16.02 -35.31
N SER A 83 -1.79 15.02 -36.18
CA SER A 83 -2.03 13.61 -35.82
C SER A 83 -1.09 13.13 -34.72
N ALA A 84 0.20 13.50 -34.74
CA ALA A 84 1.14 13.16 -33.66
C ALA A 84 0.81 13.88 -32.34
N ILE A 85 0.32 15.12 -32.39
CA ILE A 85 -0.14 15.86 -31.21
C ILE A 85 -1.41 15.22 -30.63
N GLU A 86 -2.34 14.79 -31.47
CA GLU A 86 -3.55 14.09 -31.04
C GLU A 86 -3.22 12.77 -30.34
N GLU A 87 -2.28 11.98 -30.89
CA GLU A 87 -1.78 10.76 -30.24
C GLU A 87 -1.08 11.06 -28.91
N LEU A 88 -0.27 12.12 -28.84
CA LEU A 88 0.38 12.58 -27.62
C LEU A 88 -0.63 12.99 -26.54
N SER A 89 -1.68 13.72 -26.93
CA SER A 89 -2.71 14.19 -26.00
C SER A 89 -3.56 13.06 -25.41
N GLY A 90 -3.61 11.91 -26.05
CA GLY A 90 -4.20 10.68 -25.49
C GLY A 90 -3.35 10.06 -24.39
N LEU A 91 -2.02 10.26 -24.43
CA LEU A 91 -1.09 9.72 -23.44
C LEU A 91 -0.88 10.67 -22.26
N ILE A 92 -0.84 11.98 -22.50
CA ILE A 92 -0.56 13.02 -21.51
C ILE A 92 -1.31 14.30 -21.85
N SER A 93 -1.85 14.98 -20.84
CA SER A 93 -2.49 16.29 -21.04
C SER A 93 -1.45 17.36 -21.35
N VAL A 94 -1.59 18.01 -22.50
CA VAL A 94 -0.64 19.02 -22.97
C VAL A 94 -1.35 20.30 -23.44
N ASN A 95 -0.66 21.42 -23.26
CA ASN A 95 -1.00 22.69 -23.86
C ASN A 95 -0.15 22.90 -25.11
N VAL A 96 -0.78 23.14 -26.26
CA VAL A 96 -0.11 23.38 -27.53
C VAL A 96 -0.30 24.83 -27.93
N ARG A 97 0.77 25.53 -28.31
CA ARG A 97 0.72 26.91 -28.75
C ARG A 97 1.43 27.09 -30.09
N ASP A 98 0.75 27.71 -31.04
CA ASP A 98 1.34 28.06 -32.33
C ASP A 98 2.32 29.23 -32.18
N GLN A 99 3.41 29.16 -32.92
CA GLN A 99 4.44 30.19 -33.01
C GLN A 99 4.37 30.92 -34.36
N PRO A 100 4.79 32.21 -34.42
CA PRO A 100 4.74 32.98 -35.67
C PRO A 100 5.55 32.37 -36.83
N ASP A 101 6.55 31.54 -36.53
CA ASP A 101 7.37 30.85 -37.55
C ASP A 101 6.77 29.51 -38.02
N GLY A 102 5.52 29.22 -37.62
CA GLY A 102 4.79 28.02 -37.98
C GLY A 102 5.11 26.80 -37.12
N ARG A 103 6.00 26.91 -36.13
CA ARG A 103 6.24 25.84 -35.12
C ARG A 103 5.15 25.79 -34.07
N VAL A 104 5.09 24.69 -33.33
CA VAL A 104 4.29 24.60 -32.11
C VAL A 104 5.21 24.39 -30.90
N THR A 105 4.83 24.95 -29.76
CA THR A 105 5.41 24.62 -28.45
C THR A 105 4.45 23.72 -27.70
N ILE A 106 4.99 22.81 -26.90
CA ILE A 106 4.22 21.87 -26.10
C ILE A 106 4.66 21.98 -24.64
N GLU A 107 3.72 22.20 -23.76
CA GLU A 107 3.90 22.32 -22.33
C GLU A 107 2.92 21.38 -21.62
N THR A 108 3.29 20.89 -20.43
CA THR A 108 2.33 20.21 -19.55
C THR A 108 1.29 21.21 -19.02
N VAL A 109 0.20 20.71 -18.45
CA VAL A 109 -0.83 21.58 -17.83
C VAL A 109 -0.23 22.51 -16.77
N ASN A 110 0.80 22.07 -16.05
CA ASN A 110 1.50 22.85 -15.03
C ASN A 110 2.61 23.77 -15.59
N GLY A 111 2.73 23.87 -16.91
CA GLY A 111 3.65 24.78 -17.57
C GLY A 111 5.08 24.25 -17.76
N ALA A 112 5.36 22.99 -17.39
CA ALA A 112 6.67 22.40 -17.72
C ALA A 112 6.80 22.20 -19.23
N VAL A 113 7.87 22.72 -19.81
CA VAL A 113 8.08 22.71 -21.26
C VAL A 113 8.57 21.33 -21.70
N LEU A 114 7.89 20.72 -22.67
CA LEU A 114 8.30 19.46 -23.30
C LEU A 114 8.93 19.68 -24.68
N LEU A 115 8.47 20.68 -25.39
CA LEU A 115 8.98 21.04 -26.70
C LEU A 115 8.87 22.55 -26.94
N ASP A 116 9.97 23.18 -27.25
CA ASP A 116 10.06 24.53 -27.76
C ASP A 116 10.98 24.54 -29.03
N LYS A 117 12.00 25.37 -29.05
CA LYS A 117 13.08 25.27 -30.04
C LYS A 117 14.00 24.06 -29.75
N LYS A 118 13.97 23.53 -28.51
CA LYS A 118 14.72 22.36 -28.06
C LYS A 118 13.76 21.26 -27.70
N LEU A 119 14.14 20.03 -28.03
CA LEU A 119 13.43 18.84 -27.62
C LEU A 119 13.80 18.49 -26.18
N ARG A 120 12.81 18.10 -25.39
CA ARG A 120 13.00 17.45 -24.08
C ARG A 120 12.47 16.03 -24.13
N GLN A 121 13.00 15.21 -23.26
CA GLN A 121 12.62 13.81 -23.14
C GLN A 121 12.27 13.49 -21.68
N LEU A 122 11.33 12.61 -21.49
CA LEU A 122 10.96 12.06 -20.19
C LEU A 122 11.92 10.91 -19.87
N SER A 123 12.49 10.93 -18.66
CA SER A 123 13.35 9.87 -18.14
C SER A 123 12.62 9.17 -17.01
N TYR A 124 12.42 7.88 -17.16
CA TYR A 124 11.81 7.02 -16.16
C TYR A 124 12.73 5.82 -15.89
N ALA A 125 13.20 5.71 -14.65
CA ALA A 125 13.94 4.54 -14.22
C ALA A 125 12.95 3.54 -13.64
N ASN A 126 12.76 2.38 -14.28
CA ASN A 126 11.89 1.34 -13.76
C ASN A 126 12.29 1.02 -12.31
N GLY A 127 11.35 1.17 -11.39
CA GLY A 127 11.54 0.78 -10.00
C GLY A 127 11.65 -0.74 -9.91
N GLY A 128 12.64 -1.24 -9.19
CA GLY A 128 12.74 -2.68 -8.94
C GLY A 128 11.53 -3.19 -8.14
N ALA A 129 10.92 -4.27 -8.59
CA ALA A 129 9.72 -4.88 -8.01
C ALA A 129 9.95 -5.57 -6.64
N SER A 130 11.04 -5.27 -5.94
CA SER A 130 11.56 -6.11 -4.85
C SER A 130 11.25 -5.63 -3.43
N ALA A 131 10.49 -4.56 -3.22
CA ALA A 131 10.20 -4.08 -1.88
C ALA A 131 8.72 -4.27 -1.53
N SER A 132 8.45 -4.66 -0.29
CA SER A 132 7.10 -4.72 0.30
C SER A 132 6.34 -3.39 0.21
N GLN A 133 7.04 -2.29 -0.03
CA GLN A 133 6.50 -0.98 -0.41
C GLN A 133 7.38 -0.38 -1.51
N PRO A 134 7.15 -0.71 -2.78
CA PRO A 134 7.96 -0.19 -3.88
C PRO A 134 7.84 1.34 -3.96
N THR A 135 8.98 2.00 -3.96
CA THR A 135 9.07 3.41 -4.35
C THR A 135 9.17 3.47 -5.85
N TYR A 136 8.23 4.15 -6.45
CA TYR A 136 8.30 4.42 -7.87
C TYR A 136 9.03 5.74 -8.10
N PRO A 137 10.05 5.76 -8.97
CA PRO A 137 10.79 6.98 -9.26
C PRO A 137 9.90 8.02 -9.93
N ASN A 138 10.23 9.29 -9.72
CA ASN A 138 9.62 10.37 -10.47
C ASN A 138 9.99 10.26 -11.95
N ILE A 139 9.15 10.81 -12.81
CA ILE A 139 9.47 10.99 -14.23
C ILE A 139 10.20 12.33 -14.38
N ASP A 140 11.50 12.30 -14.65
CA ASP A 140 12.31 13.50 -14.80
C ASP A 140 12.24 14.03 -16.24
N ILE A 141 12.23 15.37 -16.39
CA ILE A 141 12.33 16.02 -17.69
C ILE A 141 13.80 16.34 -17.98
N ARG A 142 14.31 15.88 -19.11
CA ARG A 142 15.71 16.05 -19.52
C ARG A 142 15.80 16.72 -20.88
N PHE A 143 16.88 17.44 -21.14
CA PHE A 143 17.16 17.91 -22.48
C PHE A 143 17.49 16.72 -23.41
N ALA A 144 17.07 16.79 -24.67
CA ALA A 144 17.58 15.89 -25.68
C ALA A 144 18.88 16.48 -26.27
N GLU A 145 19.87 15.64 -26.52
CA GLU A 145 21.07 15.99 -27.27
C GLU A 145 20.75 16.02 -28.78
N ASP A 146 21.59 16.67 -29.57
CA ASP A 146 21.46 16.72 -31.03
C ASP A 146 21.51 15.31 -31.67
N SER A 147 22.16 14.35 -31.00
CA SER A 147 22.19 12.93 -31.35
C SER A 147 20.84 12.21 -31.12
N GLY A 148 19.92 12.83 -30.38
CA GLY A 148 18.67 12.22 -29.90
C GLY A 148 18.85 11.42 -28.61
N ALA A 149 20.03 11.39 -27.99
CA ALA A 149 20.27 10.79 -26.69
C ALA A 149 19.72 11.68 -25.56
N MET A 150 19.48 11.08 -24.37
CA MET A 150 19.10 11.85 -23.19
C MET A 150 20.29 12.65 -22.67
N GLY A 151 20.12 13.96 -22.58
CA GLY A 151 21.11 14.89 -22.07
C GLY A 151 20.95 15.22 -20.59
N ALA A 152 21.38 16.44 -20.20
CA ALA A 152 21.31 16.90 -18.82
C ALA A 152 19.88 17.02 -18.31
N ALA A 153 19.70 16.83 -17.00
CA ALA A 153 18.41 17.08 -16.34
C ALA A 153 18.05 18.57 -16.41
N THR A 154 16.75 18.89 -16.62
CA THR A 154 16.24 20.26 -16.54
C THR A 154 16.06 20.74 -15.09
N GLY A 155 16.00 19.80 -14.14
CA GLY A 155 15.59 20.03 -12.75
C GLY A 155 14.07 19.95 -12.55
N GLU A 156 13.30 19.87 -13.65
CA GLU A 156 11.84 19.71 -13.59
C GLU A 156 11.46 18.23 -13.59
N LYS A 157 10.34 17.94 -12.94
CA LYS A 157 9.72 16.60 -12.88
C LYS A 157 8.31 16.69 -13.41
N LEU A 158 7.84 15.58 -13.98
CA LEU A 158 6.45 15.46 -14.36
C LEU A 158 5.59 15.37 -13.09
N ASP A 159 4.63 16.26 -12.94
CA ASP A 159 3.70 16.22 -11.81
C ASP A 159 2.65 15.13 -12.02
N SER A 160 2.75 14.03 -11.27
CA SER A 160 1.85 12.89 -11.39
C SER A 160 0.37 13.25 -11.20
N ALA A 161 0.07 14.26 -10.39
CA ALA A 161 -1.30 14.71 -10.13
C ALA A 161 -1.94 15.48 -11.30
N ALA A 162 -1.11 16.04 -12.19
CA ALA A 162 -1.57 16.91 -13.29
C ALA A 162 -1.27 16.35 -14.68
N VAL A 163 -0.68 15.16 -14.76
CA VAL A 163 -0.28 14.53 -16.03
C VAL A 163 -1.47 14.29 -16.97
N GLY A 164 -2.58 13.80 -16.43
CA GLY A 164 -3.76 13.43 -17.23
C GLY A 164 -3.48 12.34 -18.27
N GLY A 165 -4.45 12.09 -19.15
CA GLY A 165 -4.35 11.07 -20.18
C GLY A 165 -4.13 9.66 -19.62
N LYS A 166 -3.67 8.75 -20.47
CA LYS A 166 -3.37 7.36 -20.07
C LYS A 166 -2.30 7.30 -18.98
N LEU A 167 -1.24 8.10 -19.10
CA LEU A 167 -0.15 8.10 -18.12
C LEU A 167 -0.63 8.56 -16.74
N GLY A 168 -1.50 9.58 -16.69
CA GLY A 168 -2.08 10.04 -15.41
C GLY A 168 -2.90 8.96 -14.73
N GLY A 169 -3.72 8.20 -15.46
CA GLY A 169 -4.48 7.06 -14.91
C GLY A 169 -3.59 5.94 -14.40
N LEU A 170 -2.50 5.62 -15.11
CA LEU A 170 -1.52 4.62 -14.67
C LEU A 170 -0.80 5.05 -13.40
N LEU A 171 -0.41 6.32 -13.29
CA LEU A 171 0.24 6.86 -12.09
C LEU A 171 -0.73 6.88 -10.89
N ASP A 172 -2.00 7.22 -11.09
CA ASP A 172 -3.01 7.15 -10.04
C ASP A 172 -3.23 5.71 -9.53
N LEU A 173 -3.32 4.74 -10.42
CA LEU A 173 -3.38 3.32 -10.05
C LEU A 173 -2.15 2.91 -9.23
N ARG A 174 -0.95 3.27 -9.69
CA ARG A 174 0.32 2.90 -9.09
C ARG A 174 0.51 3.53 -7.70
N ASP A 175 0.25 4.83 -7.58
CA ASP A 175 0.65 5.62 -6.42
C ASP A 175 -0.46 5.76 -5.37
N ARG A 176 -1.74 5.56 -5.76
CA ARG A 176 -2.89 5.78 -4.88
C ARG A 176 -3.81 4.55 -4.75
N ALA A 177 -4.43 4.11 -5.84
CA ALA A 177 -5.55 3.16 -5.76
C ALA A 177 -5.11 1.77 -5.29
N LEU A 178 -4.07 1.18 -5.90
CA LEU A 178 -3.58 -0.14 -5.53
C LEU A 178 -2.95 -0.18 -4.13
N PRO A 179 -2.10 0.79 -3.72
CA PRO A 179 -1.61 0.86 -2.35
C PRO A 179 -2.72 1.01 -1.31
N ALA A 180 -3.73 1.84 -1.58
CA ALA A 180 -4.87 2.03 -0.67
C ALA A 180 -5.70 0.76 -0.51
N PHE A 181 -5.93 0.01 -1.59
CA PHE A 181 -6.63 -1.28 -1.53
C PHE A 181 -5.85 -2.31 -0.72
N SER A 182 -4.53 -2.45 -0.97
CA SER A 182 -3.65 -3.36 -0.20
C SER A 182 -3.66 -3.02 1.29
N GLU A 183 -3.59 -1.74 1.65
CA GLU A 183 -3.61 -1.32 3.05
C GLU A 183 -4.95 -1.67 3.72
N GLN A 184 -6.08 -1.41 3.07
CA GLN A 184 -7.40 -1.76 3.61
C GLN A 184 -7.57 -3.29 3.76
N MET A 185 -7.05 -4.07 2.82
CA MET A 185 -7.04 -5.54 2.93
C MET A 185 -6.18 -6.01 4.10
N GLY A 186 -5.02 -5.39 4.31
CA GLY A 186 -4.18 -5.64 5.48
C GLY A 186 -4.86 -5.27 6.81
N VAL A 187 -5.64 -4.17 6.84
CA VAL A 187 -6.45 -3.79 8.01
C VAL A 187 -7.52 -4.83 8.29
N LEU A 188 -8.20 -5.35 7.27
CA LEU A 188 -9.19 -6.43 7.40
C LEU A 188 -8.54 -7.69 8.00
N PHE A 189 -7.39 -8.11 7.47
CA PHE A 189 -6.64 -9.26 7.96
C PHE A 189 -6.19 -9.06 9.41
N SER A 190 -5.64 -7.88 9.74
CA SER A 190 -5.17 -7.58 11.10
C SER A 190 -6.32 -7.61 12.10
N GLY A 191 -7.48 -7.06 11.75
CA GLY A 191 -8.68 -7.10 12.59
C GLY A 191 -9.21 -8.52 12.79
N LEU A 192 -9.26 -9.33 11.73
CA LEU A 192 -9.64 -10.74 11.80
C LEU A 192 -8.67 -11.52 12.72
N SER A 193 -7.37 -11.36 12.51
CA SER A 193 -6.34 -12.05 13.28
C SER A 193 -6.35 -11.62 14.75
N GLU A 194 -6.50 -10.33 15.07
CA GLU A 194 -6.62 -9.83 16.43
C GLU A 194 -7.85 -10.42 17.12
N ALA A 195 -8.99 -10.48 16.45
CA ALA A 195 -10.22 -11.05 16.98
C ALA A 195 -10.10 -12.55 17.30
N LEU A 196 -9.56 -13.33 16.34
CA LEU A 196 -9.35 -14.77 16.52
C LEU A 196 -8.33 -15.06 17.61
N ASN A 197 -7.20 -14.35 17.61
CA ASN A 197 -6.14 -14.53 18.60
C ASN A 197 -6.56 -14.10 19.99
N ALA A 198 -7.43 -13.08 20.13
CA ALA A 198 -7.96 -12.69 21.44
C ALA A 198 -8.75 -13.83 22.10
N VAL A 199 -9.59 -14.52 21.33
CA VAL A 199 -10.37 -15.65 21.86
C VAL A 199 -9.49 -16.87 22.11
N SER A 200 -8.61 -17.20 21.18
CA SER A 200 -7.70 -18.33 21.29
C SER A 200 -6.76 -18.21 22.51
N ASN A 201 -6.16 -17.03 22.69
CA ASN A 201 -5.25 -16.77 23.82
C ASN A 201 -5.93 -16.70 25.20
N ALA A 202 -7.24 -16.53 25.25
CA ALA A 202 -8.00 -16.60 26.48
C ALA A 202 -8.39 -18.04 26.88
N GLY A 203 -8.07 -19.03 26.04
CA GLY A 203 -8.38 -20.43 26.23
C GLY A 203 -7.18 -21.34 26.43
N SER A 204 -7.46 -22.61 26.70
CA SER A 204 -6.51 -23.71 26.67
C SER A 204 -7.13 -24.95 26.04
N THR A 205 -6.30 -25.91 25.65
CA THR A 205 -6.76 -27.24 25.20
C THR A 205 -6.93 -28.19 26.41
N VAL A 206 -7.64 -29.29 26.22
CA VAL A 206 -7.66 -30.41 27.17
C VAL A 206 -7.41 -31.69 26.37
N PRO A 207 -6.23 -32.30 26.50
CA PRO A 207 -5.13 -32.01 27.42
C PRO A 207 -4.44 -30.67 27.10
N PRO A 208 -3.91 -29.93 28.10
CA PRO A 208 -3.14 -28.71 27.87
C PRO A 208 -1.79 -29.03 27.23
N PRO A 209 -1.21 -28.09 26.45
CA PRO A 209 0.06 -28.29 25.79
C PRO A 209 1.21 -28.40 26.79
N ALA A 210 2.19 -29.26 26.49
CA ALA A 210 3.38 -29.42 27.35
C ALA A 210 4.26 -28.15 27.36
N SER A 211 4.24 -27.37 26.29
CA SER A 211 4.88 -26.04 26.19
C SER A 211 3.96 -25.04 25.47
N LEU A 212 4.09 -23.79 25.86
CA LEU A 212 3.53 -22.64 25.18
C LEU A 212 4.70 -21.80 24.65
N ASP A 213 4.84 -21.71 23.35
CA ASP A 213 5.92 -20.99 22.68
C ASP A 213 5.35 -19.77 21.97
N GLY A 214 5.76 -18.60 22.43
CA GLY A 214 5.31 -17.30 21.93
C GLY A 214 5.87 -16.95 20.56
N ARG A 215 5.35 -15.84 19.99
CA ARG A 215 5.91 -15.24 18.79
C ARG A 215 7.08 -14.33 19.11
N GLN A 216 7.84 -13.96 18.07
CA GLN A 216 8.87 -12.92 18.14
C GLN A 216 8.22 -11.54 18.34
N THR A 217 8.54 -10.87 19.45
CA THR A 217 7.97 -9.56 19.84
C THR A 217 8.85 -8.37 19.49
N GLY A 218 10.15 -8.60 19.19
CA GLY A 218 11.14 -7.54 19.06
C GLY A 218 11.61 -6.94 20.39
N LEU A 219 11.17 -7.51 21.52
CA LEU A 219 11.60 -7.09 22.86
C LEU A 219 12.81 -7.89 23.31
N VAL A 220 13.53 -7.34 24.30
CA VAL A 220 14.60 -8.00 25.05
C VAL A 220 14.23 -8.11 26.53
N GLY A 221 14.88 -9.02 27.26
CA GLY A 221 14.54 -9.29 28.66
C GLY A 221 14.61 -8.09 29.58
N SER A 222 15.50 -7.14 29.30
CA SER A 222 15.65 -5.86 30.02
C SER A 222 14.62 -4.79 29.68
N ASP A 223 13.77 -5.01 28.67
CA ASP A 223 12.73 -4.04 28.33
C ASP A 223 11.70 -3.91 29.46
N ARG A 224 11.15 -2.70 29.58
CA ARG A 224 10.07 -2.41 30.53
C ARG A 224 8.90 -3.36 30.31
N LEU A 225 8.42 -3.97 31.39
CA LEU A 225 7.33 -4.94 31.37
C LEU A 225 6.02 -4.32 30.85
N GLY A 226 5.65 -3.15 31.34
CA GLY A 226 4.56 -2.31 30.82
C GLY A 226 3.15 -2.93 30.84
N PHE A 227 2.92 -4.03 31.53
CA PHE A 227 1.60 -4.60 31.77
C PHE A 227 0.92 -3.95 32.98
N THR A 228 -0.40 -3.87 32.91
CA THR A 228 -1.30 -3.58 34.04
C THR A 228 -2.16 -4.82 34.32
N GLY A 229 -2.94 -4.79 35.39
CA GLY A 229 -3.83 -5.90 35.74
C GLY A 229 -3.10 -7.17 36.17
N ALA A 230 -3.74 -8.32 36.06
CA ALA A 230 -3.21 -9.59 36.54
C ALA A 230 -3.43 -10.76 35.56
N ALA A 231 -2.56 -11.75 35.62
CA ALA A 231 -2.71 -13.01 34.90
C ALA A 231 -2.32 -14.20 35.77
N THR A 232 -2.93 -15.35 35.50
CA THR A 232 -2.66 -16.62 36.18
C THR A 232 -1.89 -17.55 35.25
N PHE A 233 -0.77 -18.05 35.76
CA PHE A 233 0.06 -19.08 35.13
C PHE A 233 -0.16 -20.37 35.89
N ALA A 234 -0.49 -21.47 35.22
CA ALA A 234 -0.84 -22.71 35.85
C ALA A 234 -0.26 -23.93 35.15
N VAL A 235 -0.07 -25.00 35.91
CA VAL A 235 0.29 -26.33 35.43
C VAL A 235 -0.86 -27.26 35.75
N THR A 236 -1.35 -28.00 34.75
CA THR A 236 -2.40 -29.00 34.97
C THR A 236 -2.00 -30.34 34.36
N LYS A 237 -2.60 -31.42 34.86
CA LYS A 237 -2.49 -32.75 34.25
C LYS A 237 -3.26 -32.80 32.93
N ALA A 238 -3.05 -33.85 32.14
CA ALA A 238 -3.75 -34.08 30.89
C ALA A 238 -5.28 -34.04 31.01
N ASP A 239 -5.81 -34.42 32.14
CA ASP A 239 -7.25 -34.43 32.44
C ASP A 239 -7.78 -33.08 32.95
N GLY A 240 -6.96 -32.04 33.02
CA GLY A 240 -7.30 -30.71 33.50
C GLY A 240 -7.23 -30.51 35.01
N THR A 241 -6.71 -31.48 35.77
CA THR A 241 -6.51 -31.36 37.23
C THR A 241 -5.34 -30.43 37.54
N LEU A 242 -5.55 -29.43 38.37
CA LEU A 242 -4.55 -28.41 38.73
C LEU A 242 -3.39 -29.02 39.54
N VAL A 243 -2.16 -28.75 39.12
CA VAL A 243 -0.91 -29.19 39.79
C VAL A 243 -0.26 -28.02 40.53
N ALA A 244 -0.14 -26.88 39.87
CA ALA A 244 0.42 -25.66 40.43
C ALA A 244 -0.20 -24.44 39.77
N LYS A 245 -0.30 -23.34 40.47
CA LYS A 245 -0.67 -22.03 39.85
C LYS A 245 -0.02 -20.88 40.60
N THR A 246 0.23 -19.81 39.89
CA THR A 246 0.60 -18.50 40.42
C THR A 246 -0.16 -17.40 39.70
N SER A 247 -0.62 -16.41 40.43
CA SER A 247 -1.22 -15.21 39.86
C SER A 247 -0.26 -14.05 40.05
N ILE A 248 0.06 -13.35 38.98
CA ILE A 248 0.94 -12.18 39.00
C ILE A 248 0.08 -10.95 38.79
N ASP A 249 0.06 -10.06 39.76
CA ASP A 249 -0.50 -8.71 39.64
C ASP A 249 0.61 -7.79 39.14
N PHE A 250 0.54 -7.42 37.86
CA PHE A 250 1.51 -6.53 37.22
C PHE A 250 1.45 -5.11 37.78
N GLY A 251 0.28 -4.69 38.30
CA GLY A 251 0.13 -3.40 38.94
C GLY A 251 0.85 -3.31 40.29
N ALA A 252 1.11 -4.45 40.95
CA ALA A 252 1.87 -4.53 42.18
C ALA A 252 3.39 -4.66 41.97
N MET A 253 3.85 -4.89 40.73
CA MET A 253 5.28 -4.92 40.41
C MET A 253 5.85 -3.49 40.38
N PRO A 254 7.17 -3.32 40.60
CA PRO A 254 7.83 -2.01 40.45
C PRO A 254 7.58 -1.39 39.10
N ALA A 255 7.44 -0.06 39.00
CA ALA A 255 7.19 0.65 37.75
C ALA A 255 8.29 0.43 36.69
N ASN A 256 9.51 0.10 37.13
CA ASN A 256 10.66 -0.25 36.29
C ASN A 256 10.87 -1.75 36.10
N ALA A 257 9.88 -2.58 36.49
CA ALA A 257 9.97 -4.01 36.29
C ALA A 257 10.18 -4.34 34.79
N THR A 258 10.98 -5.37 34.58
CA THR A 258 11.38 -5.83 33.25
C THR A 258 10.66 -7.12 32.87
N ILE A 259 10.81 -7.56 31.61
CA ILE A 259 10.32 -8.87 31.17
C ILE A 259 11.02 -10.01 31.96
N ASP A 260 12.32 -9.85 32.24
CA ASP A 260 13.06 -10.84 33.03
C ASP A 260 12.54 -10.94 34.50
N ASP A 261 12.08 -9.83 35.08
CA ASP A 261 11.43 -9.85 36.40
C ASP A 261 10.11 -10.64 36.35
N MET A 262 9.32 -10.51 35.31
CA MET A 262 8.11 -11.32 35.11
C MET A 262 8.46 -12.81 34.98
N VAL A 263 9.45 -13.15 34.17
CA VAL A 263 9.91 -14.54 34.00
C VAL A 263 10.37 -15.12 35.35
N THR A 264 11.10 -14.34 36.13
CA THR A 264 11.55 -14.72 37.48
C THR A 264 10.37 -14.96 38.42
N ALA A 265 9.36 -14.05 38.38
CA ALA A 265 8.15 -14.20 39.19
C ALA A 265 7.32 -15.45 38.81
N ILE A 266 7.19 -15.74 37.50
CA ILE A 266 6.51 -16.95 37.01
C ILE A 266 7.22 -18.19 37.53
N ASN A 267 8.55 -18.28 37.41
CA ASN A 267 9.34 -19.43 37.83
C ASN A 267 9.28 -19.65 39.34
N ALA A 268 9.39 -18.58 40.13
CA ALA A 268 9.28 -18.65 41.59
C ALA A 268 7.87 -19.13 42.02
N GLY A 269 6.82 -18.55 41.39
CA GLY A 269 5.44 -18.86 41.77
C GLY A 269 4.96 -20.25 41.35
N LEU A 270 5.49 -20.83 40.28
CA LEU A 270 5.16 -22.20 39.85
C LEU A 270 5.96 -23.28 40.61
N GLY A 271 6.94 -22.89 41.43
CA GLY A 271 7.63 -23.81 42.38
C GLY A 271 8.25 -25.03 41.70
N GLY A 272 8.78 -24.92 40.50
CA GLY A 272 9.36 -26.03 39.74
C GLY A 272 8.35 -26.86 38.93
N GLY A 273 7.07 -26.54 38.96
CA GLY A 273 6.04 -27.21 38.12
C GLY A 273 6.19 -26.94 36.63
N ALA A 274 6.67 -25.74 36.25
CA ALA A 274 7.03 -25.37 34.90
C ALA A 274 8.24 -24.43 34.91
N THR A 275 8.86 -24.24 33.78
CA THR A 275 9.96 -23.29 33.55
C THR A 275 9.57 -22.29 32.45
N ALA A 276 9.60 -21.00 32.80
CA ALA A 276 9.47 -19.89 31.87
C ALA A 276 10.85 -19.37 31.48
N SER A 277 11.00 -18.96 30.23
CA SER A 277 12.20 -18.30 29.70
C SER A 277 11.79 -17.23 28.65
N PHE A 278 12.61 -16.20 28.52
CA PHE A 278 12.48 -15.21 27.48
C PHE A 278 13.80 -15.14 26.71
N THR A 279 13.77 -15.54 25.44
CA THR A 279 14.97 -15.61 24.60
C THR A 279 14.59 -15.18 23.18
N ASP A 280 15.44 -14.39 22.54
CA ASP A 280 15.25 -13.89 21.17
C ASP A 280 13.84 -13.28 20.95
N GLY A 281 13.37 -12.51 21.93
CA GLY A 281 12.06 -11.86 21.86
C GLY A 281 10.84 -12.79 22.03
N LYS A 282 11.04 -14.05 22.40
CA LYS A 282 9.99 -15.07 22.57
C LYS A 282 9.87 -15.51 24.03
N LEU A 283 8.65 -15.46 24.55
CA LEU A 283 8.30 -16.07 25.82
C LEU A 283 7.96 -17.54 25.60
N SER A 284 8.66 -18.43 26.31
CA SER A 284 8.35 -19.87 26.32
C SER A 284 8.07 -20.31 27.76
N ILE A 285 7.04 -21.14 27.94
CA ILE A 285 6.69 -21.72 29.23
C ILE A 285 6.51 -23.23 29.04
N LYS A 286 7.30 -24.05 29.73
CA LYS A 286 7.31 -25.51 29.57
C LYS A 286 7.02 -26.20 30.90
N ALA A 287 6.09 -27.14 30.91
CA ALA A 287 5.83 -28.00 32.05
C ALA A 287 7.00 -28.95 32.31
N ASN A 288 7.43 -29.12 33.59
CA ASN A 288 8.55 -29.96 33.95
C ASN A 288 8.15 -31.41 34.24
N GLY A 289 6.88 -31.66 34.59
CA GLY A 289 6.36 -33.01 34.88
C GLY A 289 5.84 -33.72 33.64
N ALA A 290 6.19 -34.99 33.46
CA ALA A 290 5.65 -35.79 32.35
C ALA A 290 4.11 -35.87 32.40
N GLY A 291 3.45 -35.65 31.27
CA GLY A 291 1.99 -35.65 31.18
C GLY A 291 1.30 -34.40 31.74
N ASN A 292 2.07 -33.43 32.21
CA ASN A 292 1.55 -32.10 32.56
C ASN A 292 1.60 -31.13 31.37
N GLY A 293 0.73 -30.13 31.44
CA GLY A 293 0.73 -29.03 30.48
C GLY A 293 0.57 -27.67 31.13
N VAL A 294 0.81 -26.64 30.36
CA VAL A 294 0.82 -25.23 30.79
C VAL A 294 -0.45 -24.52 30.36
N VAL A 295 -0.94 -23.66 31.24
CA VAL A 295 -2.09 -22.79 31.01
C VAL A 295 -1.74 -21.36 31.41
N VAL A 296 -2.12 -20.39 30.56
CA VAL A 296 -2.09 -18.98 30.91
C VAL A 296 -3.50 -18.43 30.78
N ALA A 297 -4.01 -17.85 31.86
CA ALA A 297 -5.36 -17.29 31.90
C ALA A 297 -5.34 -15.84 32.36
N GLN A 298 -6.28 -15.07 31.88
CA GLN A 298 -6.55 -13.71 32.36
C GLN A 298 -7.28 -13.76 33.71
N ASN A 299 -6.99 -12.79 34.56
CA ASN A 299 -7.83 -12.54 35.71
C ASN A 299 -9.13 -11.85 35.24
N GLU A 300 -10.30 -12.43 35.53
CA GLU A 300 -11.58 -11.90 35.06
C GLU A 300 -11.92 -10.53 35.67
N ALA A 301 -11.55 -10.30 36.94
CA ALA A 301 -11.85 -9.07 37.68
C ALA A 301 -10.85 -7.93 37.36
N ASN A 302 -9.60 -8.26 37.02
CA ASN A 302 -8.53 -7.30 36.73
C ASN A 302 -7.63 -7.87 35.64
N PRO A 303 -8.10 -7.90 34.36
CA PRO A 303 -7.37 -8.52 33.25
C PRO A 303 -6.06 -7.82 32.96
N SER A 304 -5.02 -8.61 32.70
CA SER A 304 -3.73 -8.03 32.28
C SER A 304 -3.86 -7.31 30.94
N ALA A 305 -3.16 -6.18 30.79
CA ALA A 305 -3.16 -5.42 29.54
C ALA A 305 -1.82 -4.74 29.28
N ARG A 306 -1.28 -4.93 28.06
CA ARG A 306 -0.23 -4.13 27.45
C ARG A 306 -0.62 -3.90 25.98
N ALA A 307 -0.52 -2.67 25.50
CA ALA A 307 -0.95 -2.30 24.15
C ALA A 307 -2.41 -2.74 23.82
N GLY A 308 -3.29 -2.77 24.84
CA GLY A 308 -4.70 -3.15 24.71
C GLY A 308 -4.99 -4.64 24.69
N VAL A 309 -4.00 -5.52 24.87
CA VAL A 309 -4.17 -6.99 24.86
C VAL A 309 -3.57 -7.65 26.09
N GLY A 310 -4.12 -8.80 26.48
CA GLY A 310 -3.64 -9.56 27.62
C GLY A 310 -2.30 -10.26 27.39
N VAL A 311 -1.66 -10.70 28.47
CA VAL A 311 -0.29 -11.26 28.43
C VAL A 311 -0.13 -12.43 27.47
N SER A 312 -1.07 -13.38 27.43
CA SER A 312 -1.03 -14.53 26.51
C SER A 312 -1.08 -14.07 25.04
N GLN A 313 -1.99 -13.16 24.72
CA GLN A 313 -2.13 -12.61 23.36
C GLN A 313 -0.94 -11.71 23.00
N TYR A 314 -0.42 -10.93 23.95
CA TYR A 314 0.73 -10.08 23.69
C TYR A 314 1.96 -10.89 23.26
N PHE A 315 2.26 -11.97 23.95
CA PHE A 315 3.35 -12.89 23.60
C PHE A 315 2.95 -13.94 22.54
N GLY A 316 1.66 -14.06 22.20
CA GLY A 316 1.19 -15.02 21.18
C GLY A 316 1.28 -16.47 21.60
N LEU A 317 1.09 -16.77 22.89
CA LEU A 317 1.28 -18.10 23.45
C LEU A 317 0.29 -19.14 22.90
N ASN A 318 -0.96 -18.70 22.63
CA ASN A 318 -2.02 -19.51 22.07
C ASN A 318 -2.63 -18.88 20.79
N ASP A 319 -1.85 -18.13 20.02
CA ASP A 319 -2.35 -17.56 18.76
C ASP A 319 -2.93 -18.65 17.87
N MET A 320 -4.07 -18.39 17.27
CA MET A 320 -4.65 -19.23 16.22
C MET A 320 -4.03 -18.89 14.86
N VAL A 321 -3.88 -17.60 14.57
CA VAL A 321 -3.29 -17.08 13.35
C VAL A 321 -1.93 -16.47 13.67
N ARG A 322 -0.91 -16.81 12.91
CA ARG A 322 0.44 -16.25 13.02
C ARG A 322 0.87 -15.63 11.69
N SER A 323 1.72 -14.62 11.80
CA SER A 323 2.45 -14.01 10.70
C SER A 323 3.89 -13.81 11.16
N ASP A 324 4.85 -14.22 10.34
CA ASP A 324 6.27 -14.07 10.64
C ASP A 324 6.81 -12.72 10.12
N SER A 325 6.13 -12.08 9.17
CA SER A 325 6.56 -10.84 8.54
C SER A 325 6.25 -9.59 9.36
N ASN A 326 5.18 -9.58 10.15
CA ASN A 326 4.80 -8.43 10.96
C ASN A 326 4.28 -8.81 12.35
N SER A 327 4.37 -7.88 13.31
CA SER A 327 3.73 -8.02 14.61
C SER A 327 2.23 -7.72 14.49
N LEU A 328 1.40 -8.75 14.69
CA LEU A 328 -0.07 -8.61 14.74
C LEU A 328 -0.56 -7.84 15.99
N VAL A 329 0.35 -7.55 16.92
CA VAL A 329 0.07 -6.80 18.15
C VAL A 329 1.06 -5.64 18.25
N PRO A 330 0.60 -4.44 18.61
CA PRO A 330 1.47 -3.29 18.81
C PRO A 330 2.54 -3.54 19.88
N SER A 331 3.68 -2.86 19.76
CA SER A 331 4.83 -3.07 20.67
C SER A 331 4.57 -2.68 22.13
N GLY A 332 3.67 -1.73 22.35
CA GLY A 332 3.45 -1.15 23.68
C GLY A 332 4.68 -0.40 24.22
N LEU A 333 5.59 0.04 23.33
CA LEU A 333 6.70 0.90 23.73
C LEU A 333 6.17 2.29 24.08
N ALA A 334 6.74 2.88 25.13
CA ALA A 334 6.49 4.25 25.52
C ALA A 334 7.62 5.16 25.07
N ALA A 335 7.41 6.47 25.06
CA ALA A 335 8.41 7.46 24.65
C ALA A 335 9.75 7.34 25.41
N GLY A 336 9.70 6.95 26.70
CA GLY A 336 10.90 6.76 27.53
C GLY A 336 11.62 5.40 27.36
N ASP A 337 11.03 4.47 26.59
CA ASP A 337 11.65 3.16 26.36
C ASP A 337 12.81 3.29 25.34
N ALA A 338 13.88 2.51 25.52
CA ALA A 338 14.99 2.50 24.58
C ALA A 338 14.53 2.01 23.20
N HIS A 339 14.88 2.73 22.15
CA HIS A 339 14.56 2.29 20.79
C HIS A 339 15.42 1.10 20.34
N GLY A 340 16.63 0.94 20.85
CA GLY A 340 17.50 -0.22 20.64
C GLY A 340 18.14 -0.33 19.26
N PHE A 341 18.09 0.71 18.43
CA PHE A 341 18.73 0.76 17.10
C PHE A 341 20.19 1.20 17.22
N ALA A 342 21.03 0.76 16.30
CA ALA A 342 22.46 1.07 16.27
C ALA A 342 22.76 2.26 15.34
N THR A 343 23.89 2.94 15.60
CA THR A 343 24.37 3.99 14.70
C THR A 343 24.72 3.42 13.32
N GLY A 344 24.24 4.08 12.27
CA GLY A 344 24.41 3.67 10.88
C GLY A 344 23.24 2.86 10.31
N GLU A 345 22.34 2.41 11.15
CA GLU A 345 21.05 1.90 10.70
C GLU A 345 20.14 3.06 10.28
N THR A 346 19.32 2.86 9.26
CA THR A 346 18.48 3.94 8.71
C THR A 346 17.10 3.44 8.31
N ALA A 347 16.11 4.34 8.37
CA ALA A 347 14.80 4.13 7.77
C ALA A 347 14.43 5.33 6.90
N GLN A 348 14.10 5.10 5.64
CA GLN A 348 13.66 6.16 4.74
C GLN A 348 12.14 6.30 4.82
N ILE A 349 11.67 7.52 5.04
CA ILE A 349 10.25 7.87 5.14
C ILE A 349 9.93 8.88 4.06
N VAL A 350 8.87 8.63 3.29
CA VAL A 350 8.38 9.52 2.24
C VAL A 350 6.95 9.91 2.58
N LEU A 351 6.70 11.21 2.65
CA LEU A 351 5.36 11.77 2.79
C LEU A 351 4.74 11.95 1.40
N ARG A 352 3.53 11.42 1.23
CA ARG A 352 2.76 11.55 -0.01
C ARG A 352 1.45 12.28 0.26
N ASP A 353 1.01 13.10 -0.69
CA ASP A 353 -0.32 13.71 -0.63
C ASP A 353 -1.44 12.70 -0.95
N ALA A 354 -2.69 13.15 -0.91
CA ALA A 354 -3.86 12.31 -1.18
C ALA A 354 -3.90 11.72 -2.60
N THR A 355 -3.08 12.23 -3.53
CA THR A 355 -2.96 11.73 -4.91
C THR A 355 -1.80 10.75 -5.09
N GLY A 356 -1.06 10.43 -4.02
CA GLY A 356 0.11 9.56 -4.04
C GLY A 356 1.43 10.26 -4.42
N ARG A 357 1.40 11.57 -4.73
CA ARG A 357 2.61 12.33 -5.07
C ARG A 357 3.51 12.52 -3.84
N ALA A 358 4.80 12.24 -3.99
CA ALA A 358 5.78 12.49 -2.95
C ALA A 358 5.97 14.00 -2.74
N LEU A 359 5.69 14.47 -1.52
CA LEU A 359 5.88 15.86 -1.10
C LEU A 359 7.29 16.09 -0.60
N THR A 360 7.73 15.25 0.31
CA THR A 360 9.07 15.31 0.91
C THR A 360 9.50 13.93 1.38
N SER A 361 10.78 13.76 1.69
CA SER A 361 11.32 12.54 2.26
C SER A 361 12.36 12.86 3.32
N TYR A 362 12.52 11.95 4.28
CA TYR A 362 13.53 12.02 5.31
C TYR A 362 14.14 10.64 5.55
N THR A 363 15.44 10.60 5.81
CA THR A 363 16.13 9.38 6.23
C THR A 363 16.41 9.49 7.72
N LEU A 364 15.63 8.77 8.52
CA LEU A 364 15.85 8.64 9.95
C LEU A 364 17.15 7.88 10.19
N SER A 365 18.00 8.43 11.07
CA SER A 365 19.28 7.83 11.46
C SER A 365 19.41 7.82 12.98
N PRO A 366 18.90 6.77 13.64
CA PRO A 366 18.82 6.72 15.09
C PRO A 366 20.19 6.83 15.78
N ALA A 367 20.26 7.58 16.87
CA ALA A 367 21.44 7.67 17.70
C ALA A 367 21.47 6.50 18.71
N THR A 368 22.58 5.77 18.79
CA THR A 368 22.72 4.67 19.75
C THR A 368 22.43 5.11 21.19
N GLY A 369 21.61 4.35 21.91
CA GLY A 369 21.24 4.62 23.30
C GLY A 369 20.10 5.64 23.49
N GLY A 370 19.48 6.10 22.39
CA GLY A 370 18.31 6.97 22.46
C GLY A 370 17.01 6.24 22.80
N THR A 371 15.97 7.01 23.02
CA THR A 371 14.62 6.55 23.35
C THR A 371 13.68 6.64 22.13
N VAL A 372 12.52 6.00 22.23
CA VAL A 372 11.46 6.14 21.21
C VAL A 372 11.00 7.60 21.09
N GLY A 373 10.99 8.35 22.20
CA GLY A 373 10.68 9.79 22.21
C GLY A 373 11.69 10.64 21.44
N ASP A 374 12.97 10.24 21.43
CA ASP A 374 14.00 10.92 20.62
C ASP A 374 13.72 10.73 19.13
N LEU A 375 13.27 9.54 18.70
CA LEU A 375 12.86 9.29 17.30
C LEU A 375 11.66 10.16 16.89
N VAL A 376 10.66 10.27 17.76
CA VAL A 376 9.50 11.16 17.53
C VAL A 376 9.97 12.60 17.39
N SER A 377 10.87 13.05 18.28
CA SER A 377 11.43 14.41 18.26
C SER A 377 12.24 14.68 17.00
N GLU A 378 13.05 13.71 16.55
CA GLU A 378 13.82 13.80 15.31
C GLU A 378 12.90 13.92 14.09
N LEU A 379 11.84 13.11 14.01
CA LEU A 379 10.88 13.18 12.92
C LEU A 379 10.12 14.50 12.88
N ASN A 380 9.71 15.04 14.03
CA ASN A 380 9.06 16.35 14.12
C ASN A 380 10.01 17.52 13.80
N ALA A 381 11.30 17.36 14.03
CA ALA A 381 12.30 18.35 13.64
C ALA A 381 12.76 18.21 12.17
N SER A 382 12.38 17.14 11.48
CA SER A 382 12.73 16.87 10.09
C SER A 382 11.82 17.66 9.12
N PRO A 383 12.14 17.68 7.80
CA PRO A 383 11.25 18.26 6.79
C PRO A 383 9.84 17.64 6.73
N LEU A 384 9.63 16.48 7.34
CA LEU A 384 8.31 15.86 7.46
C LEU A 384 7.43 16.63 8.46
N GLY A 385 8.03 17.17 9.53
CA GLY A 385 7.36 17.95 10.57
C GLY A 385 6.76 19.27 10.06
N ASP A 386 7.24 19.81 8.93
CA ASP A 386 6.63 20.99 8.30
C ASP A 386 5.21 20.69 7.75
N PHE A 387 4.86 19.43 7.61
CA PHE A 387 3.60 18.96 7.02
C PHE A 387 2.64 18.30 8.01
N GLY A 388 3.05 18.05 9.23
CA GLY A 388 2.24 17.41 10.27
C GLY A 388 3.05 16.98 11.48
N ASP A 389 2.37 16.45 12.49
CA ASP A 389 2.95 16.06 13.75
C ASP A 389 3.06 14.53 13.90
N PHE A 390 4.24 14.07 14.32
CA PHE A 390 4.44 12.69 14.76
C PHE A 390 4.18 12.57 16.25
N SER A 391 3.46 11.54 16.63
CA SER A 391 3.17 11.20 18.03
C SER A 391 3.21 9.69 18.25
N LEU A 392 3.35 9.28 19.50
CA LEU A 392 3.24 7.88 19.90
C LEU A 392 1.91 7.68 20.61
N ASP A 393 1.08 6.73 20.12
CA ASP A 393 -0.17 6.39 20.77
C ASP A 393 0.05 5.51 22.03
N ASP A 394 -0.99 5.26 22.81
CA ASP A 394 -0.99 4.46 24.03
C ASP A 394 -0.71 2.96 23.78
N ARG A 395 -0.79 2.52 22.52
CA ARG A 395 -0.45 1.17 22.09
C ARG A 395 1.01 1.05 21.61
N GLY A 396 1.77 2.14 21.60
CA GLY A 396 3.15 2.18 21.12
C GLY A 396 3.26 2.23 19.59
N ARG A 397 2.24 2.73 18.91
CA ARG A 397 2.27 2.98 17.46
C ARG A 397 2.63 4.43 17.19
N MET A 398 3.47 4.65 16.20
CA MET A 398 3.73 5.99 15.70
C MET A 398 2.58 6.44 14.81
N ARG A 399 2.08 7.63 15.08
CA ARG A 399 1.01 8.30 14.34
C ARG A 399 1.57 9.54 13.67
N PHE A 400 1.12 9.79 12.46
CA PHE A 400 1.35 11.05 11.77
C PHE A 400 0.01 11.72 11.52
N GLU A 401 -0.16 12.92 12.03
CA GLU A 401 -1.34 13.75 11.83
C GLU A 401 -0.97 14.89 10.88
N PRO A 402 -1.37 14.83 9.60
CA PRO A 402 -1.06 15.87 8.64
C PRO A 402 -1.80 17.18 8.99
N THR A 403 -1.19 18.33 8.68
CA THR A 403 -1.86 19.63 8.79
C THR A 403 -3.13 19.64 7.94
N GLY A 404 -4.17 20.42 8.35
CA GLY A 404 -5.50 20.36 7.75
C GLY A 404 -5.55 20.59 6.24
N ALA A 405 -4.57 21.29 5.65
CA ALA A 405 -4.44 21.46 4.20
C ALA A 405 -4.02 20.17 3.44
N LEU A 406 -3.47 19.17 4.15
CA LEU A 406 -2.96 17.91 3.61
C LEU A 406 -3.78 16.70 4.07
N SER A 407 -5.07 16.92 4.33
CA SER A 407 -5.98 15.81 4.66
C SER A 407 -5.87 14.68 3.63
N GLY A 408 -5.66 13.46 4.10
CA GLY A 408 -5.45 12.29 3.25
C GLY A 408 -3.99 12.01 2.88
N ALA A 409 -3.03 12.81 3.36
CA ALA A 409 -1.61 12.48 3.20
C ALA A 409 -1.26 11.16 3.92
N THR A 410 -0.32 10.41 3.33
CA THR A 410 0.12 9.11 3.81
C THR A 410 1.63 9.02 3.87
N LEU A 411 2.14 8.15 4.74
CA LEU A 411 3.55 7.82 4.80
C LEU A 411 3.83 6.54 4.02
N SER A 412 4.95 6.48 3.33
CA SER A 412 5.51 5.25 2.76
C SER A 412 6.97 5.07 3.22
N ILE A 413 7.38 3.82 3.42
CA ILE A 413 8.69 3.45 3.93
C ILE A 413 9.44 2.64 2.87
N PRO A 414 10.22 3.30 2.01
CA PRO A 414 10.96 2.63 0.94
C PRO A 414 12.00 1.64 1.41
N SER A 415 12.66 1.96 2.52
CA SER A 415 13.70 1.11 3.09
C SER A 415 13.75 1.27 4.60
N ASP A 416 14.04 0.17 5.29
CA ASP A 416 14.28 0.11 6.72
C ASP A 416 15.38 -0.94 6.97
N SER A 417 16.55 -0.48 7.38
CA SER A 417 17.70 -1.31 7.74
C SER A 417 17.90 -1.40 9.25
N THR A 418 16.98 -0.83 10.04
CA THR A 418 17.08 -0.85 11.50
C THR A 418 16.79 -2.23 12.05
N ASP A 419 17.49 -2.61 13.13
CA ASP A 419 17.29 -3.88 13.80
C ASP A 419 17.37 -3.71 15.32
N ARG A 420 16.21 -3.73 15.97
CA ARG A 420 16.12 -3.49 17.40
C ARG A 420 16.87 -4.55 18.20
N PHE A 421 17.99 -4.16 18.80
CA PHE A 421 18.87 -5.04 19.59
C PHE A 421 19.23 -6.39 18.91
N GLY A 422 19.25 -6.44 17.57
CA GLY A 422 19.53 -7.67 16.83
C GLY A 422 18.38 -8.70 16.86
N THR A 423 17.15 -8.26 17.11
CA THR A 423 15.97 -9.14 17.18
C THR A 423 15.35 -9.45 15.82
N GLY A 424 15.84 -8.83 14.74
CA GLY A 424 15.26 -8.92 13.41
C GLY A 424 14.01 -8.06 13.24
N ARG A 425 13.72 -7.12 14.16
CA ARG A 425 12.57 -6.22 14.09
C ARG A 425 13.01 -4.77 13.95
N GLY A 426 12.72 -4.16 12.79
CA GLY A 426 13.05 -2.79 12.47
C GLY A 426 12.10 -1.75 13.08
N PHE A 427 12.48 -0.50 12.94
CA PHE A 427 11.73 0.68 13.37
C PHE A 427 10.27 0.66 12.89
N THR A 428 10.07 0.41 11.61
CA THR A 428 8.75 0.45 10.98
C THR A 428 7.83 -0.66 11.49
N ALA A 429 8.38 -1.86 11.69
CA ALA A 429 7.64 -3.00 12.22
C ALA A 429 7.27 -2.80 13.70
N MET A 430 8.20 -2.27 14.52
CA MET A 430 7.99 -2.05 15.95
C MET A 430 6.99 -0.93 16.25
N LEU A 431 6.96 0.11 15.42
CA LEU A 431 6.10 1.28 15.62
C LEU A 431 4.87 1.31 14.69
N GLY A 432 4.62 0.23 13.95
CA GLY A 432 3.39 0.06 13.16
C GLY A 432 3.35 0.90 11.89
N LEU A 433 4.51 1.21 11.30
CA LEU A 433 4.62 1.98 10.06
C LEU A 433 4.80 1.10 8.81
N THR A 434 4.96 -0.22 8.94
CA THR A 434 5.11 -1.15 7.79
C THR A 434 3.88 -1.25 6.91
N GLY A 435 2.75 -0.69 7.33
CA GLY A 435 1.46 -0.92 6.71
C GLY A 435 0.84 -2.26 7.16
N ALA A 436 -0.47 -2.31 7.15
CA ALA A 436 -1.22 -3.49 7.60
C ALA A 436 -1.07 -4.68 6.63
N SER A 437 -0.83 -4.42 5.34
CA SER A 437 -0.68 -5.45 4.30
C SER A 437 0.53 -6.36 4.50
N SER A 438 1.61 -5.85 5.11
CA SER A 438 2.82 -6.66 5.36
C SER A 438 2.59 -7.85 6.28
N GLY A 439 1.57 -7.80 7.14
CA GLY A 439 1.18 -8.91 8.01
C GLY A 439 0.56 -10.10 7.28
N LEU A 440 0.07 -9.90 6.06
CA LEU A 440 -0.64 -10.92 5.30
C LEU A 440 0.30 -11.89 4.57
N GLU A 441 1.50 -11.45 4.20
CA GLU A 441 2.42 -12.18 3.31
C GLU A 441 2.71 -13.63 3.75
N ASN A 442 2.98 -13.85 5.05
CA ASN A 442 3.28 -15.16 5.61
C ASN A 442 2.25 -15.58 6.69
N ALA A 443 1.03 -15.06 6.57
CA ALA A 443 -0.03 -15.36 7.51
C ALA A 443 -0.57 -16.78 7.31
N GLN A 444 -0.81 -17.48 8.42
CA GLN A 444 -1.42 -18.80 8.39
C GLN A 444 -2.09 -19.16 9.73
N VAL A 445 -3.07 -20.02 9.69
CA VAL A 445 -3.51 -20.72 10.89
C VAL A 445 -2.38 -21.65 11.33
N ARG A 446 -2.10 -21.75 12.64
CA ARG A 446 -1.03 -22.63 13.11
C ARG A 446 -1.18 -24.06 12.57
N PRO A 447 -0.14 -24.63 11.93
CA PRO A 447 -0.22 -25.95 11.29
C PRO A 447 -0.68 -27.07 12.24
N GLU A 448 -0.31 -27.00 13.52
CA GLU A 448 -0.72 -27.97 14.50
C GLU A 448 -2.22 -27.90 14.87
N VAL A 449 -2.87 -26.74 14.67
CA VAL A 449 -4.32 -26.58 14.85
C VAL A 449 -5.08 -27.13 13.66
N LEU A 450 -4.58 -26.86 12.44
CA LEU A 450 -5.15 -27.44 11.21
C LEU A 450 -5.03 -28.97 11.19
N ALA A 451 -3.86 -29.51 11.55
CA ALA A 451 -3.63 -30.95 11.60
C ALA A 451 -4.42 -31.66 12.72
N SER A 452 -4.76 -30.97 13.78
CA SER A 452 -5.44 -31.52 14.94
C SER A 452 -6.41 -30.53 15.54
N PRO A 453 -7.70 -30.53 15.16
CA PRO A 453 -8.70 -29.59 15.63
C PRO A 453 -8.84 -29.49 17.16
N GLY A 454 -8.54 -30.57 17.89
CA GLY A 454 -8.50 -30.60 19.35
C GLY A 454 -7.40 -29.71 19.98
N LYS A 455 -6.49 -29.18 19.17
CA LYS A 455 -5.48 -28.20 19.61
C LYS A 455 -5.95 -26.76 19.55
N LEU A 456 -7.19 -26.48 19.08
CA LEU A 456 -7.78 -25.15 19.24
C LEU A 456 -8.13 -24.93 20.72
N PRO A 457 -7.70 -23.82 21.36
CA PRO A 457 -7.90 -23.57 22.79
C PRO A 457 -9.35 -23.16 23.10
N LEU A 458 -10.24 -24.10 23.37
CA LEU A 458 -11.66 -23.86 23.63
C LEU A 458 -12.05 -23.85 25.09
N ALA A 459 -11.29 -24.56 25.97
CA ALA A 459 -11.59 -24.62 27.40
C ALA A 459 -11.13 -23.35 28.11
N ARG A 460 -11.91 -22.89 29.08
CA ARG A 460 -11.59 -21.76 29.96
C ARG A 460 -11.08 -22.24 31.31
N PHE A 461 -9.98 -21.66 31.74
CA PHE A 461 -9.41 -21.97 33.07
C PHE A 461 -10.34 -21.46 34.17
N GLN A 462 -10.49 -22.26 35.21
CA GLN A 462 -11.27 -21.91 36.41
C GLN A 462 -10.32 -21.33 37.47
N GLU A 463 -10.30 -20.02 37.61
CA GLU A 463 -9.38 -19.30 38.50
C GLU A 463 -9.50 -19.72 39.97
N ASN A 464 -10.72 -20.06 40.41
CA ASN A 464 -11.01 -20.47 41.79
C ASN A 464 -10.62 -21.92 42.09
N ALA A 465 -10.16 -22.71 41.09
CA ALA A 465 -9.73 -24.08 41.31
C ALA A 465 -8.53 -24.11 42.28
N VAL A 466 -8.56 -25.06 43.19
CA VAL A 466 -7.45 -25.36 44.11
C VAL A 466 -6.61 -26.52 43.58
N VAL A 467 -5.37 -26.63 44.02
CA VAL A 467 -4.48 -27.73 43.63
C VAL A 467 -5.16 -29.07 43.96
N GLY A 468 -5.15 -29.97 42.98
CA GLY A 468 -5.85 -31.26 43.05
C GLY A 468 -7.28 -31.25 42.51
N ALA A 469 -7.90 -30.09 42.30
CA ALA A 469 -9.23 -29.97 41.70
C ALA A 469 -9.14 -29.79 40.16
N LYS A 470 -10.26 -30.01 39.47
CA LYS A 470 -10.38 -29.73 38.03
C LYS A 470 -10.38 -28.22 37.77
N ALA A 471 -9.41 -27.77 37.00
CA ALA A 471 -9.30 -26.38 36.55
C ALA A 471 -9.65 -26.19 35.05
N LEU A 472 -9.64 -27.27 34.27
CA LEU A 472 -10.07 -27.30 32.87
C LEU A 472 -11.06 -28.45 32.66
N GLY A 473 -12.07 -28.22 31.85
CA GLY A 473 -13.10 -29.22 31.48
C GLY A 473 -13.02 -29.59 30.01
N ALA A 474 -12.95 -30.90 29.71
CA ALA A 474 -12.88 -31.38 28.31
C ALA A 474 -14.14 -31.06 27.46
N GLY A 475 -15.30 -30.80 28.11
CA GLY A 475 -16.55 -30.46 27.47
C GLY A 475 -16.87 -28.95 27.48
N ASP A 476 -15.89 -28.10 27.77
CA ASP A 476 -16.11 -26.67 27.88
C ASP A 476 -16.33 -26.03 26.49
N THR A 477 -17.50 -25.46 26.27
CA THR A 477 -17.88 -24.83 25.01
C THR A 477 -17.77 -23.30 25.01
N ARG A 478 -17.37 -22.70 26.13
CA ARG A 478 -17.29 -21.24 26.30
C ARG A 478 -16.36 -20.59 25.27
N GLY A 479 -15.25 -21.25 24.92
CA GLY A 479 -14.35 -20.78 23.87
C GLY A 479 -15.01 -20.77 22.49
N ALA A 480 -15.76 -21.80 22.14
CA ALA A 480 -16.46 -21.88 20.86
C ALA A 480 -17.52 -20.75 20.71
N THR A 481 -18.30 -20.51 21.76
CA THR A 481 -19.26 -19.39 21.79
C THR A 481 -18.53 -18.04 21.67
N ALA A 482 -17.41 -17.87 22.38
CA ALA A 482 -16.64 -16.63 22.31
C ALA A 482 -16.09 -16.32 20.91
N PHE A 483 -15.72 -17.33 20.09
CA PHE A 483 -15.35 -17.11 18.69
C PHE A 483 -16.51 -16.54 17.87
N VAL A 484 -17.71 -17.10 18.03
CA VAL A 484 -18.92 -16.59 17.33
C VAL A 484 -19.21 -15.14 17.74
N ASP A 485 -19.25 -14.88 19.04
CA ASP A 485 -19.56 -13.55 19.58
C ASP A 485 -18.50 -12.52 19.15
N LYS A 486 -17.22 -12.89 19.16
CA LYS A 486 -16.13 -11.99 18.79
C LYS A 486 -16.14 -11.63 17.30
N LEU A 487 -16.38 -12.62 16.42
CA LEU A 487 -16.48 -12.37 14.98
C LEU A 487 -17.72 -11.54 14.60
N ALA A 488 -18.81 -11.68 15.36
CA ALA A 488 -20.02 -10.87 15.18
C ALA A 488 -19.89 -9.45 15.79
N SER A 489 -18.90 -9.23 16.66
CA SER A 489 -18.70 -7.93 17.31
C SER A 489 -18.08 -6.89 16.38
N THR A 490 -18.28 -5.60 16.73
CA THR A 490 -17.58 -4.52 16.05
C THR A 490 -16.12 -4.45 16.51
N LEU A 491 -15.21 -4.30 15.56
CA LEU A 491 -13.78 -4.11 15.76
C LEU A 491 -13.40 -2.70 15.35
N ASP A 492 -12.35 -2.17 15.93
CA ASP A 492 -11.74 -0.91 15.49
C ASP A 492 -10.82 -1.21 14.30
N LEU A 493 -11.27 -0.83 13.11
CA LEU A 493 -10.58 -1.06 11.84
C LEU A 493 -9.95 0.24 11.31
N GLY A 494 -9.39 1.04 12.20
CA GLY A 494 -8.61 2.23 11.87
C GLY A 494 -9.46 3.39 11.35
N LYS A 495 -9.13 3.93 10.18
CA LYS A 495 -9.80 5.12 9.62
C LYS A 495 -11.30 4.93 9.38
N ASP A 496 -11.75 3.69 9.16
CA ASP A 496 -13.17 3.36 8.94
C ASP A 496 -13.96 3.18 10.25
N GLY A 497 -13.29 3.32 11.40
CA GLY A 497 -13.89 3.28 12.73
C GLY A 497 -14.32 1.88 13.15
N LYS A 498 -15.31 1.81 14.06
CA LYS A 498 -15.80 0.52 14.60
C LYS A 498 -16.85 -0.09 13.68
N THR A 499 -16.54 -1.25 13.11
CA THR A 499 -17.45 -2.01 12.23
C THR A 499 -17.22 -3.52 12.36
N THR A 500 -18.13 -4.35 11.85
CA THR A 500 -17.91 -5.81 11.78
C THR A 500 -17.00 -6.16 10.61
N ILE A 501 -16.31 -7.29 10.68
CA ILE A 501 -15.44 -7.82 9.61
C ILE A 501 -16.23 -7.97 8.30
N GLU A 502 -17.45 -8.53 8.37
CA GLU A 502 -18.32 -8.72 7.22
C GLU A 502 -18.70 -7.38 6.54
N ARG A 503 -19.08 -6.38 7.34
CA ARG A 503 -19.39 -5.06 6.80
C ARG A 503 -18.19 -4.37 6.20
N PHE A 504 -17.02 -4.49 6.82
CA PHE A 504 -15.79 -3.89 6.31
C PHE A 504 -15.39 -4.53 4.97
N SER A 505 -15.42 -5.86 4.85
CA SER A 505 -15.11 -6.55 3.59
C SER A 505 -16.08 -6.14 2.47
N SER A 506 -17.37 -6.02 2.78
CA SER A 506 -18.37 -5.53 1.83
C SER A 506 -18.12 -4.09 1.39
N LEU A 507 -17.72 -3.21 2.31
CA LEU A 507 -17.35 -1.82 2.01
C LEU A 507 -16.08 -1.74 1.14
N LEU A 508 -15.07 -2.56 1.43
CA LEU A 508 -13.83 -2.62 0.65
C LEU A 508 -14.11 -2.98 -0.81
N LEU A 509 -14.83 -4.07 -1.04
CA LEU A 509 -15.21 -4.51 -2.39
C LEU A 509 -16.14 -3.51 -3.08
N GLY A 510 -17.10 -2.93 -2.34
CA GLY A 510 -18.01 -1.91 -2.86
C GLY A 510 -17.28 -0.63 -3.29
N ARG A 511 -16.28 -0.18 -2.55
CA ARG A 511 -15.45 0.99 -2.93
C ARG A 511 -14.64 0.70 -4.19
N ALA A 512 -13.98 -0.45 -4.28
CA ALA A 512 -13.23 -0.84 -5.47
C ALA A 512 -14.14 -0.92 -6.71
N GLY A 513 -15.34 -1.50 -6.58
CA GLY A 513 -16.32 -1.54 -7.65
C GLY A 513 -16.83 -0.16 -8.07
N LEU A 514 -17.05 0.74 -7.12
CA LEU A 514 -17.46 2.12 -7.39
C LEU A 514 -16.37 2.91 -8.11
N GLU A 515 -15.11 2.81 -7.67
CA GLU A 515 -13.97 3.46 -8.33
C GLU A 515 -13.81 2.96 -9.77
N ALA A 516 -13.93 1.66 -10.01
CA ALA A 516 -13.89 1.09 -11.35
C ALA A 516 -15.05 1.59 -12.24
N SER A 517 -16.26 1.67 -11.69
CA SER A 517 -17.42 2.24 -12.41
C SER A 517 -17.21 3.71 -12.75
N GLN A 518 -16.77 4.52 -11.79
CA GLN A 518 -16.49 5.94 -12.02
C GLN A 518 -15.38 6.15 -13.07
N ALA A 519 -14.33 5.33 -13.04
CA ALA A 519 -13.28 5.39 -14.05
C ALA A 519 -13.81 5.09 -15.46
N ASN A 520 -14.70 4.09 -15.58
CA ASN A 520 -15.35 3.75 -16.84
C ASN A 520 -16.28 4.88 -17.34
N ASP A 521 -17.09 5.47 -16.47
CA ASP A 521 -17.98 6.57 -16.80
C ASP A 521 -17.18 7.81 -17.24
N ASN A 522 -16.07 8.12 -16.55
CA ASN A 522 -15.16 9.19 -16.92
C ASN A 522 -14.50 8.93 -18.29
N LEU A 523 -14.17 7.67 -18.60
CA LEU A 523 -13.63 7.29 -19.91
C LEU A 523 -14.65 7.55 -21.03
N LEU A 524 -15.90 7.14 -20.84
CA LEU A 524 -16.97 7.36 -21.82
C LEU A 524 -17.24 8.85 -22.07
N ASP A 525 -17.29 9.64 -20.99
CA ASP A 525 -17.44 11.10 -21.04
C ASP A 525 -16.26 11.77 -21.79
N ALA A 526 -15.04 11.37 -21.48
CA ALA A 526 -13.85 11.90 -22.13
C ALA A 526 -13.80 11.52 -23.61
N ALA A 527 -14.18 10.30 -23.96
CA ALA A 527 -14.27 9.83 -25.34
C ALA A 527 -15.31 10.64 -26.14
N ALA A 528 -16.50 10.87 -25.56
CA ALA A 528 -17.54 11.67 -26.21
C ALA A 528 -17.11 13.12 -26.45
N ARG A 529 -16.43 13.75 -25.47
CA ARG A 529 -15.87 15.11 -25.63
C ARG A 529 -14.78 15.17 -26.70
N ARG A 530 -13.91 14.17 -26.76
CA ARG A 530 -12.90 14.05 -27.80
C ARG A 530 -13.53 13.95 -29.17
N ASP A 531 -14.52 13.07 -29.33
CA ASP A 531 -15.20 12.85 -30.62
C ASP A 531 -15.97 14.10 -31.08
N ASP A 532 -16.60 14.86 -30.17
CA ASP A 532 -17.20 16.15 -30.47
C ASP A 532 -16.15 17.18 -30.93
N ALA A 533 -15.01 17.25 -30.26
CA ALA A 533 -13.90 18.15 -30.63
C ALA A 533 -13.31 17.78 -31.99
N VAL A 534 -13.13 16.49 -32.31
CA VAL A 534 -12.69 16.00 -33.62
C VAL A 534 -13.70 16.35 -34.71
N ASN A 535 -14.99 16.10 -34.46
CA ASN A 535 -16.05 16.45 -35.42
C ASN A 535 -16.11 17.95 -35.70
N ARG A 536 -15.95 18.81 -34.70
CA ARG A 536 -15.88 20.27 -34.89
C ARG A 536 -14.65 20.68 -35.70
N ARG A 537 -13.48 20.11 -35.39
CA ARG A 537 -12.26 20.35 -36.14
C ARG A 537 -12.44 19.97 -37.61
N ASP A 538 -12.96 18.76 -37.87
CA ASP A 538 -13.15 18.25 -39.24
C ASP A 538 -14.20 19.06 -40.01
N SER A 539 -15.23 19.53 -39.32
CA SER A 539 -16.21 20.45 -39.92
C SER A 539 -15.63 21.83 -40.28
N PHE A 540 -14.61 22.28 -39.53
CA PHE A 540 -13.99 23.60 -39.75
C PHE A 540 -12.82 23.57 -40.75
N SER A 541 -12.04 22.48 -40.77
CA SER A 541 -10.85 22.30 -41.60
C SER A 541 -11.00 21.21 -42.66
N GLY A 542 -12.11 20.48 -42.66
CA GLY A 542 -12.38 19.46 -43.67
C GLY A 542 -12.61 20.05 -45.04
N VAL A 543 -12.00 19.44 -46.04
CA VAL A 543 -12.23 19.76 -47.43
C VAL A 543 -13.64 19.32 -47.81
N ASN A 544 -14.52 20.29 -48.11
CA ASN A 544 -15.83 19.97 -48.63
C ASN A 544 -15.64 19.50 -50.10
N ILE A 545 -15.79 18.20 -50.33
CA ILE A 545 -15.60 17.58 -51.64
C ILE A 545 -16.49 18.27 -52.70
N ASP A 546 -17.69 18.72 -52.33
CA ASP A 546 -18.61 19.40 -53.24
C ASP A 546 -18.10 20.79 -53.62
N GLU A 547 -17.46 21.54 -52.70
CA GLU A 547 -16.82 22.82 -52.98
C GLU A 547 -15.57 22.64 -53.85
N GLU A 548 -14.73 21.65 -53.58
CA GLU A 548 -13.55 21.33 -54.37
C GLU A 548 -13.93 20.87 -55.78
N LEU A 549 -14.98 20.05 -55.94
CA LEU A 549 -15.52 19.68 -57.23
C LEU A 549 -16.09 20.88 -57.98
N ALA A 550 -16.80 21.77 -57.28
CA ALA A 550 -17.29 23.01 -57.87
C ALA A 550 -16.14 23.92 -58.35
N GLN A 551 -15.09 24.09 -57.54
CA GLN A 551 -13.88 24.83 -57.91
C GLN A 551 -13.14 24.16 -59.08
N MET A 552 -13.03 22.83 -59.10
CA MET A 552 -12.43 22.11 -60.21
C MET A 552 -13.19 22.29 -61.49
N VAL A 553 -14.53 22.31 -61.48
CA VAL A 553 -15.37 22.61 -62.64
C VAL A 553 -15.16 24.06 -63.11
N ILE A 554 -15.06 25.02 -62.16
CA ILE A 554 -14.77 26.44 -62.52
C ILE A 554 -13.39 26.57 -63.19
N LEU A 555 -12.36 25.90 -62.66
CA LEU A 555 -11.02 25.86 -63.20
C LEU A 555 -10.98 25.19 -64.59
N GLN A 556 -11.69 24.08 -64.79
CA GLN A 556 -11.82 23.40 -66.08
C GLN A 556 -12.50 24.31 -67.11
N ASN A 557 -13.57 25.02 -66.72
CA ASN A 557 -14.25 25.96 -67.58
C ASN A 557 -13.36 27.18 -67.94
N SER A 558 -12.61 27.68 -66.93
CA SER A 558 -11.66 28.79 -67.15
C SER A 558 -10.50 28.37 -68.04
N TYR A 559 -9.95 27.15 -67.85
CA TYR A 559 -8.93 26.60 -68.73
C TYR A 559 -9.46 26.42 -70.17
N SER A 560 -10.67 25.87 -70.31
CA SER A 560 -11.31 25.70 -71.64
C SER A 560 -11.57 27.04 -72.34
N ALA A 561 -12.00 28.08 -71.62
CA ALA A 561 -12.18 29.41 -72.10
C ALA A 561 -10.85 30.04 -72.52
N ALA A 562 -9.81 29.94 -71.71
CA ALA A 562 -8.47 30.44 -72.08
C ALA A 562 -7.88 29.72 -73.28
N ALA A 563 -8.04 28.41 -73.40
CA ALA A 563 -7.61 27.63 -74.55
C ALA A 563 -8.34 28.12 -75.84
N ARG A 564 -9.65 28.41 -75.81
CA ARG A 564 -10.41 28.98 -76.96
C ARG A 564 -9.91 30.36 -77.31
N VAL A 565 -9.63 31.24 -76.36
CA VAL A 565 -9.07 32.57 -76.60
C VAL A 565 -7.72 32.50 -77.32
N ILE A 566 -6.84 31.58 -76.84
CA ILE A 566 -5.52 31.34 -77.43
C ILE A 566 -5.67 30.79 -78.86
N SER A 567 -6.57 29.82 -79.08
CA SER A 567 -6.85 29.28 -80.42
C SER A 567 -7.35 30.36 -81.36
N THR A 568 -8.33 31.17 -80.93
CA THR A 568 -8.85 32.28 -81.71
C THR A 568 -7.78 33.34 -81.98
N ALA A 569 -6.94 33.67 -81.02
CA ALA A 569 -5.82 34.60 -81.23
C ALA A 569 -4.78 34.04 -82.20
N SER A 570 -4.50 32.72 -82.16
CA SER A 570 -3.63 32.06 -83.16
C SER A 570 -4.24 32.11 -84.59
N GLU A 571 -5.53 31.80 -84.72
CA GLU A 571 -6.24 31.90 -86.03
C GLU A 571 -6.26 33.31 -86.56
N MET A 572 -6.45 34.32 -85.75
CA MET A 572 -6.35 35.73 -86.15
C MET A 572 -4.92 36.06 -86.55
N TYR A 573 -3.90 35.54 -85.86
CA TYR A 573 -2.51 35.78 -86.25
C TYR A 573 -2.15 35.13 -87.59
N ASP A 574 -2.60 33.88 -87.78
CA ASP A 574 -2.44 33.18 -89.06
C ASP A 574 -3.17 33.88 -90.21
N THR A 575 -4.36 34.45 -89.95
CA THR A 575 -5.10 35.23 -90.91
C THR A 575 -4.35 36.52 -91.27
N LEU A 576 -3.79 37.23 -90.33
CA LEU A 576 -2.97 38.42 -90.55
C LEU A 576 -1.68 38.11 -91.33
N LEU A 577 -1.00 36.98 -91.02
CA LEU A 577 0.19 36.55 -91.78
C LEU A 577 -0.12 36.18 -93.22
N ASN A 578 -1.30 35.64 -93.51
CA ASN A 578 -1.74 35.31 -94.91
C ASN A 578 -2.31 36.50 -95.71
N MET A 579 -2.47 37.68 -95.09
CA MET A 579 -2.88 38.92 -95.75
C MET A 579 -1.73 39.79 -96.22
N VAL A 580 -0.50 39.47 -95.87
CA VAL A 580 0.75 40.08 -96.30
C VAL A 580 1.40 39.18 -97.34
#